data_0667569bf1d287f86d7a018470ef7028
#
_entry.id   0667569bf1d287f86d7a018470ef7028
#
_cell.length_a   1.000
_cell.length_b   1.000
_cell.length_c   1.000
_cell.angle_alpha   90.00
_cell.angle_beta   90.00
_cell.angle_gamma   90.00
#
_symmetry.space_group_name_H-M   'P 1'
#
loop_
_entity.id
_entity.type
_entity.pdbx_description
1 polymer ?
#
loop_
_entity_poly.entity_id
_entity_poly.type
_entity_poly.pdbx_seq_one_letter_code
_entity_poly.pdbx_strand_id
1 'polypeptide(L)'
;MAVISMKQLLEAGVHFGHQTRRWNPKMDKYIFTERNGIYIIDLQKTVKKVDEAYEFVKSVADQGGKMLFVGTKKQAQDAIKEEAERSGQ
;
A
#
# COMPACT_ATOMS: atom_id res chain seq x y z
N MET A 1 -0.70 14.78 10.42
CA MET A 1 0.21 14.86 9.26
C MET A 1 0.30 13.49 8.59
N ALA A 2 0.23 13.46 7.28
CA ALA A 2 0.26 12.18 6.56
C ALA A 2 1.68 11.62 6.52
N VAL A 3 1.81 10.30 6.73
CA VAL A 3 3.08 9.58 6.62
C VAL A 3 3.60 9.65 5.19
N ILE A 4 2.68 9.57 4.22
CA ILE A 4 3.01 9.67 2.80
C ILE A 4 2.02 10.61 2.13
N SER A 5 2.52 11.43 1.20
CA SER A 5 1.66 12.38 0.50
C SER A 5 0.98 11.75 -0.72
N MET A 6 -0.14 12.34 -1.13
CA MET A 6 -0.83 11.92 -2.33
C MET A 6 0.07 12.06 -3.57
N LYS A 7 0.90 13.11 -3.61
CA LYS A 7 1.84 13.33 -4.71
C LYS A 7 2.83 12.16 -4.84
N GLN A 8 3.38 11.71 -3.71
CA GLN A 8 4.32 10.58 -3.71
C GLN A 8 3.66 9.31 -4.22
N LEU A 9 2.40 9.07 -3.81
CA LEU A 9 1.65 7.90 -4.26
C LEU A 9 1.40 7.96 -5.78
N LEU A 10 1.02 9.13 -6.30
CA LEU A 10 0.81 9.31 -7.74
C LEU A 10 2.09 9.10 -8.52
N GLU A 11 3.20 9.65 -8.06
CA GLU A 11 4.50 9.50 -8.71
C GLU A 11 4.94 8.05 -8.78
N ALA A 12 4.61 7.26 -7.76
CA ALA A 12 4.94 5.84 -7.72
C ALA A 12 3.95 4.97 -8.52
N GLY A 13 2.88 5.56 -9.07
CA GLY A 13 1.92 4.81 -9.88
C GLY A 13 1.00 3.89 -9.09
N VAL A 14 0.88 4.08 -7.79
CA VAL A 14 0.08 3.18 -6.93
C VAL A 14 -1.43 3.37 -7.07
N HIS A 15 -1.86 4.36 -7.87
CA HIS A 15 -3.29 4.58 -8.15
C HIS A 15 -3.83 3.60 -9.21
N PHE A 16 -2.98 2.86 -9.90
CA PHE A 16 -3.43 1.88 -10.89
C PHE A 16 -3.79 0.57 -10.20
N GLY A 17 -5.03 0.13 -10.38
CA GLY A 17 -5.50 -1.15 -9.87
C GLY A 17 -5.44 -2.23 -10.94
N HIS A 18 -6.20 -3.30 -10.72
CA HIS A 18 -6.32 -4.39 -11.68
C HIS A 18 -7.18 -3.99 -12.86
N GLN A 19 -7.08 -4.75 -13.94
CA GLN A 19 -8.01 -4.65 -15.07
C GLN A 19 -9.42 -4.91 -14.57
N THR A 20 -10.42 -4.28 -15.21
CA THR A 20 -11.82 -4.37 -14.78
C THR A 20 -12.34 -5.80 -14.72
N ARG A 21 -11.86 -6.69 -15.59
CA ARG A 21 -12.23 -8.11 -15.60
C ARG A 21 -11.84 -8.86 -14.34
N ARG A 22 -10.93 -8.29 -13.54
CA ARG A 22 -10.46 -8.87 -12.27
C ARG A 22 -11.10 -8.20 -11.06
N TRP A 23 -12.26 -7.61 -11.24
CA TRP A 23 -12.94 -6.88 -10.19
C TRP A 23 -13.30 -7.78 -9.01
N ASN A 24 -13.07 -7.25 -7.82
CA ASN A 24 -13.48 -7.88 -6.57
C ASN A 24 -14.37 -6.90 -5.81
N PRO A 25 -15.63 -7.27 -5.51
CA PRO A 25 -16.55 -6.37 -4.81
C PRO A 25 -16.03 -5.82 -3.50
N LYS A 26 -15.14 -6.55 -2.83
CA LYS A 26 -14.55 -6.11 -1.56
C LYS A 26 -13.70 -4.86 -1.72
N MET A 27 -13.23 -4.58 -2.93
CA MET A 27 -12.42 -3.40 -3.22
C MET A 27 -13.24 -2.19 -3.68
N ASP A 28 -14.54 -2.36 -3.87
CA ASP A 28 -15.39 -1.31 -4.45
C ASP A 28 -15.26 0.03 -3.72
N LYS A 29 -15.25 0.00 -2.39
CA LYS A 29 -15.16 1.22 -1.58
C LYS A 29 -13.82 1.95 -1.70
N TYR A 30 -12.79 1.30 -2.26
CA TYR A 30 -11.46 1.89 -2.44
C TYR A 30 -11.19 2.30 -3.88
N ILE A 31 -12.12 2.06 -4.78
CA ILE A 31 -11.96 2.38 -6.20
C ILE A 31 -12.63 3.71 -6.49
N PHE A 32 -11.88 4.63 -7.08
CA PHE A 32 -12.39 5.95 -7.46
C PHE A 32 -13.15 5.90 -8.77
N THR A 33 -12.55 5.32 -9.81
CA THR A 33 -13.14 5.27 -11.14
C THR A 33 -12.43 4.21 -12.00
N GLU A 34 -12.82 4.14 -13.26
CA GLU A 34 -12.21 3.28 -14.26
C GLU A 34 -11.71 4.13 -15.42
N ARG A 35 -10.55 3.78 -15.97
CA ARG A 35 -10.01 4.38 -17.19
C ARG A 35 -9.34 3.32 -18.05
N ASN A 36 -9.74 3.24 -19.32
CA ASN A 36 -9.13 2.34 -20.29
C ASN A 36 -9.10 0.88 -19.80
N GLY A 37 -10.19 0.44 -19.15
CA GLY A 37 -10.29 -0.92 -18.68
C GLY A 37 -9.50 -1.22 -17.41
N ILE A 38 -8.98 -0.21 -16.74
CA ILE A 38 -8.22 -0.35 -15.50
C ILE A 38 -8.89 0.50 -14.40
N TYR A 39 -9.06 -0.08 -13.22
CA TYR A 39 -9.58 0.65 -12.07
C TYR A 39 -8.53 1.62 -11.52
N ILE A 40 -9.00 2.78 -11.09
CA ILE A 40 -8.15 3.78 -10.42
C ILE A 40 -8.50 3.78 -8.94
N ILE A 41 -7.49 3.55 -8.11
CA ILE A 41 -7.67 3.50 -6.66
C ILE A 41 -7.84 4.92 -6.10
N ASP A 42 -8.73 5.06 -5.13
CA ASP A 42 -8.97 6.34 -4.45
C ASP A 42 -7.83 6.62 -3.47
N LEU A 43 -6.88 7.44 -3.88
CA LEU A 43 -5.69 7.74 -3.09
C LEU A 43 -5.98 8.55 -1.83
N GLN A 44 -7.10 9.28 -1.76
CA GLN A 44 -7.48 9.96 -0.54
C GLN A 44 -7.71 8.95 0.58
N LYS A 45 -8.34 7.83 0.26
CA LYS A 45 -8.53 6.73 1.21
C LYS A 45 -7.22 6.03 1.51
N THR A 46 -6.35 5.87 0.50
CA THR A 46 -5.03 5.25 0.68
C THR A 46 -4.19 6.02 1.68
N VAL A 47 -4.13 7.34 1.57
CA VAL A 47 -3.36 8.18 2.51
C VAL A 47 -3.81 7.93 3.94
N LYS A 48 -5.13 7.89 4.18
CA LYS A 48 -5.67 7.63 5.52
C LYS A 48 -5.33 6.24 6.01
N LYS A 49 -5.43 5.24 5.13
CA LYS A 49 -5.13 3.84 5.49
C LYS A 49 -3.65 3.63 5.76
N VAL A 50 -2.78 4.34 5.06
CA VAL A 50 -1.33 4.30 5.35
C VAL A 50 -1.06 4.85 6.74
N ASP A 51 -1.71 5.95 7.12
CA ASP A 51 -1.55 6.52 8.46
C ASP A 51 -2.02 5.52 9.54
N GLU A 52 -3.16 4.88 9.32
CA GLU A 52 -3.66 3.85 10.25
C GLU A 52 -2.68 2.67 10.36
N ALA A 53 -2.17 2.20 9.23
CA ALA A 53 -1.22 1.09 9.20
C ALA A 53 0.07 1.47 9.91
N TYR A 54 0.55 2.68 9.70
CA TYR A 54 1.76 3.19 10.37
C TYR A 54 1.60 3.18 11.88
N GLU A 55 0.48 3.69 12.39
CA GLU A 55 0.22 3.71 13.83
C GLU A 55 0.14 2.30 14.42
N PHE A 56 -0.48 1.37 13.69
CA PHE A 56 -0.57 -0.02 14.13
C PHE A 56 0.83 -0.66 14.20
N VAL A 57 1.64 -0.51 13.15
CA VAL A 57 2.99 -1.07 13.11
C VAL A 57 3.86 -0.47 14.22
N LYS A 58 3.73 0.85 14.43
CA LYS A 58 4.45 1.53 15.50
C LYS A 58 4.10 0.96 16.86
N SER A 59 2.81 0.71 17.11
CA SER A 59 2.38 0.13 18.39
C SER A 59 2.95 -1.27 18.61
N VAL A 60 3.01 -2.09 17.56
CA VAL A 60 3.59 -3.43 17.63
C VAL A 60 5.09 -3.34 17.93
N ALA A 61 5.80 -2.45 17.25
CA ALA A 61 7.23 -2.26 17.45
C ALA A 61 7.54 -1.75 18.86
N ASP A 62 6.73 -0.82 19.38
CA ASP A 62 6.90 -0.27 20.73
C ASP A 62 6.74 -1.35 21.80
N GLN A 63 5.98 -2.40 21.52
CA GLN A 63 5.79 -3.53 22.43
C GLN A 63 6.83 -4.64 22.24
N GLY A 64 7.83 -4.41 21.40
CA GLY A 64 8.86 -5.39 21.12
C GLY A 64 8.47 -6.47 20.13
N GLY A 65 7.35 -6.28 19.43
CA GLY A 65 6.88 -7.22 18.41
C GLY A 65 7.72 -7.17 17.14
N LYS A 66 7.52 -8.17 16.30
CA LYS A 66 8.21 -8.28 15.02
C LYS A 66 7.20 -8.24 13.87
N MET A 67 7.66 -7.74 12.72
CA MET A 67 6.87 -7.69 11.49
C MET A 67 7.47 -8.64 10.47
N LEU A 68 6.63 -9.49 9.89
CA LEU A 68 7.04 -10.36 8.79
C LEU A 68 6.77 -9.65 7.46
N PHE A 69 7.83 -9.34 6.73
CA PHE A 69 7.72 -8.74 5.41
C PHE A 69 7.60 -9.86 4.37
N VAL A 70 6.56 -9.78 3.54
CA VAL A 70 6.33 -10.77 2.48
C VAL A 70 6.33 -10.06 1.13
N GLY A 71 7.21 -10.50 0.24
CA GLY A 71 7.29 -9.97 -1.11
C GLY A 71 7.52 -11.08 -2.10
N THR A 72 6.44 -11.60 -2.66
CA THR A 72 6.49 -12.69 -3.65
C THR A 72 6.47 -12.17 -5.09
N LYS A 73 5.94 -10.98 -5.31
CA LYS A 73 5.93 -10.39 -6.63
C LYS A 73 7.35 -9.97 -7.02
N LYS A 74 7.78 -10.37 -8.20
CA LYS A 74 9.15 -10.16 -8.66
C LYS A 74 9.60 -8.69 -8.56
N GLN A 75 8.70 -7.76 -8.91
CA GLN A 75 8.99 -6.33 -8.89
C GLN A 75 9.16 -5.77 -7.48
N ALA A 76 8.68 -6.46 -6.45
CA ALA A 76 8.72 -6.00 -5.07
C ALA A 76 9.79 -6.68 -4.24
N GLN A 77 10.35 -7.80 -4.69
CA GLN A 77 11.22 -8.64 -3.86
C GLN A 77 12.42 -7.89 -3.29
N ASP A 78 13.15 -7.16 -4.13
CA ASP A 78 14.35 -6.46 -3.67
C ASP A 78 14.04 -5.36 -2.67
N ALA A 79 12.98 -4.57 -2.94
CA ALA A 79 12.57 -3.50 -2.04
C ALA A 79 12.12 -4.05 -0.69
N ILE A 80 11.33 -5.12 -0.69
CA ILE A 80 10.85 -5.75 0.55
C ILE A 80 12.01 -6.29 1.37
N LYS A 81 12.96 -6.98 0.73
CA LYS A 81 14.14 -7.52 1.42
C LYS A 81 14.98 -6.40 2.03
N GLU A 82 15.28 -5.38 1.24
CA GLU A 82 16.10 -4.25 1.67
C GLU A 82 15.49 -3.54 2.87
N GLU A 83 14.20 -3.24 2.80
CA GLU A 83 13.52 -2.54 3.88
C GLU A 83 13.35 -3.41 5.13
N ALA A 84 13.12 -4.71 4.98
CA ALA A 84 13.06 -5.62 6.11
C ALA A 84 14.40 -5.67 6.85
N GLU A 85 15.50 -5.78 6.11
CA GLU A 85 16.84 -5.80 6.71
C GLU A 85 17.18 -4.48 7.37
N ARG A 86 16.87 -3.36 6.71
CA ARG A 86 17.14 -2.03 7.25
C ARG A 86 16.45 -1.80 8.59
N SER A 87 15.21 -2.28 8.72
CA SER A 87 14.40 -2.09 9.93
C SER A 87 14.63 -3.17 10.99
N GLY A 88 15.47 -4.16 10.72
CA GLY A 88 15.76 -5.22 11.67
C GLY A 88 14.68 -6.29 11.79
N GLN A 89 13.86 -6.44 10.74
CA GLN A 89 12.74 -7.40 10.77
C GLN A 89 13.05 -8.70 10.03
#